data_7b8e3cce67f2fd4fd54cdb88145f0a6f
#
_entry.id   7b8e3cce67f2fd4fd54cdb88145f0a6f
#
_cell.length_a   1.000
_cell.length_b   1.000
_cell.length_c   1.000
_cell.angle_alpha   90.00
_cell.angle_beta   90.00
_cell.angle_gamma   90.00
#
_symmetry.space_group_name_H-M   'P 1'
#
loop_
_entity.id
_entity.type
_entity.pdbx_description
1 polymer ?
#
loop_
_entity_poly.entity_id
_entity_poly.type
_entity_poly.pdbx_seq_one_letter_code
_entity_poly.pdbx_strand_id
1 'polypeptide(L)'
;IGEVVWDCFPEGKRLGGAPINFCFFAKELGAESYPVTAIGEDELGDETFTVLKETGLDLGYISRNILPTGKVLVSLNEAGVPQYDIVENVAWDTIECSPATMKLVGDADAVCWGSLAQRSEKSRAAILRLIDAVPDTSLKVFDINIRQHFYSTDLIVESLQKANVLKLNEDELPLLISLLSLSTDFVEAIAELIARFSLKYVIFTQGAVRSGIYDVSGEISSIDTPKVEVADTVGAGDSFTATFVVNILRGASVAESHRKAVDVSAYTCTQRGAINPLPDSKK
;
A
#
# COMPACT_ATOMS: atom_id res chain seq x y z
N ILE A 1 -2.17 -0.07 -7.54
CA ILE A 1 -2.81 1.10 -8.20
C ILE A 1 -2.81 2.24 -7.19
N GLY A 2 -2.32 3.45 -7.56
CA GLY A 2 -2.41 4.62 -6.70
C GLY A 2 -1.27 5.61 -6.87
N GLU A 3 -0.90 6.27 -5.77
CA GLU A 3 0.06 7.37 -5.78
C GLU A 3 1.51 6.92 -6.00
N VAL A 4 2.27 7.82 -6.63
CA VAL A 4 3.73 7.87 -6.60
C VAL A 4 4.15 9.25 -6.11
N VAL A 5 5.04 9.31 -5.14
CA VAL A 5 5.41 10.57 -4.49
C VAL A 5 6.91 10.67 -4.27
N TRP A 6 7.40 11.90 -4.28
CA TRP A 6 8.72 12.25 -3.79
C TRP A 6 8.61 12.87 -2.40
N ASP A 7 9.16 12.22 -1.41
CA ASP A 7 9.34 12.82 -0.08
C ASP A 7 10.52 13.79 -0.16
N CYS A 8 10.22 15.08 -0.10
CA CYS A 8 11.19 16.16 -0.24
C CYS A 8 11.62 16.67 1.13
N PHE A 9 12.78 16.24 1.59
CA PHE A 9 13.43 16.66 2.83
C PHE A 9 14.37 17.84 2.56
N PRO A 10 14.77 18.63 3.57
CA PRO A 10 15.78 19.68 3.42
C PRO A 10 17.12 19.16 2.87
N GLU A 11 17.51 17.94 3.21
CA GLU A 11 18.77 17.31 2.80
C GLU A 11 18.68 16.51 1.49
N GLY A 12 17.52 16.41 0.87
CA GLY A 12 17.33 15.68 -0.39
C GLY A 12 15.93 15.11 -0.54
N LYS A 13 15.73 14.26 -1.53
CA LYS A 13 14.42 13.67 -1.81
C LYS A 13 14.53 12.16 -1.96
N ARG A 14 13.42 11.46 -1.72
CA ARG A 14 13.32 10.01 -1.86
C ARG A 14 12.03 9.66 -2.57
N LEU A 15 12.11 8.73 -3.50
CA LEU A 15 10.94 8.19 -4.18
C LEU A 15 10.23 7.18 -3.28
N GLY A 16 8.90 7.26 -3.26
CA GLY A 16 8.01 6.40 -2.48
C GLY A 16 6.60 6.41 -3.06
N GLY A 17 5.65 6.11 -2.19
CA GLY A 17 4.25 5.86 -2.49
C GLY A 17 3.92 4.40 -2.23
N ALA A 18 2.93 4.13 -1.40
CA ALA A 18 2.61 2.76 -0.97
C ALA A 18 2.40 1.80 -2.14
N PRO A 19 1.68 2.17 -3.23
CA PRO A 19 1.53 1.29 -4.39
C PRO A 19 2.84 0.96 -5.10
N ILE A 20 3.75 1.93 -5.17
CA ILE A 20 5.07 1.74 -5.80
C ILE A 20 5.94 0.82 -4.93
N ASN A 21 5.95 1.04 -3.62
CA ASN A 21 6.68 0.20 -2.69
C ASN A 21 6.18 -1.25 -2.73
N PHE A 22 4.85 -1.44 -2.73
CA PHE A 22 4.24 -2.76 -2.90
C PHE A 22 4.69 -3.44 -4.20
N CYS A 23 4.65 -2.73 -5.34
CA CYS A 23 5.09 -3.26 -6.63
C CYS A 23 6.58 -3.65 -6.61
N PHE A 24 7.41 -2.80 -6.02
CA PHE A 24 8.84 -3.06 -5.89
C PHE A 24 9.12 -4.35 -5.10
N PHE A 25 8.53 -4.49 -3.91
CA PHE A 25 8.73 -5.69 -3.09
C PHE A 25 8.13 -6.95 -3.72
N ALA A 26 6.96 -6.85 -4.35
CA ALA A 26 6.39 -7.98 -5.08
C ALA A 26 7.34 -8.47 -6.19
N LYS A 27 7.96 -7.55 -6.94
CA LYS A 27 8.95 -7.89 -7.95
C LYS A 27 10.22 -8.47 -7.36
N GLU A 28 10.78 -7.89 -6.30
CA GLU A 28 11.95 -8.44 -5.61
C GLU A 28 11.73 -9.89 -5.14
N LEU A 29 10.49 -10.22 -4.81
CA LEU A 29 10.06 -11.58 -4.48
C LEU A 29 9.74 -12.43 -5.72
N GLY A 30 10.00 -11.94 -6.95
CA GLY A 30 9.87 -12.67 -8.20
C GLY A 30 8.43 -12.76 -8.76
N ALA A 31 7.52 -11.89 -8.35
CA ALA A 31 6.25 -11.71 -9.02
C ALA A 31 6.39 -10.76 -10.23
N GLU A 32 5.57 -10.93 -11.25
CA GLU A 32 5.35 -9.90 -12.26
C GLU A 32 4.51 -8.80 -11.64
N SER A 33 5.04 -7.58 -11.58
CA SER A 33 4.42 -6.48 -10.84
C SER A 33 4.40 -5.20 -11.66
N TYR A 34 3.25 -4.55 -11.69
CA TYR A 34 2.93 -3.45 -12.60
C TYR A 34 2.35 -2.26 -11.83
N PRO A 35 3.10 -1.16 -11.67
CA PRO A 35 2.55 0.05 -11.08
C PRO A 35 1.56 0.73 -12.04
N VAL A 36 0.34 0.99 -11.57
CA VAL A 36 -0.67 1.77 -12.29
C VAL A 36 -0.83 3.10 -11.56
N THR A 37 -0.27 4.16 -12.16
CA THR A 37 -0.21 5.50 -11.59
C THR A 37 -0.08 6.57 -12.67
N ALA A 38 0.08 7.83 -12.28
CA ALA A 38 0.40 8.91 -13.21
C ALA A 38 1.51 9.81 -12.66
N ILE A 39 2.38 10.29 -13.54
CA ILE A 39 3.45 11.25 -13.29
C ILE A 39 3.29 12.46 -14.19
N GLY A 40 3.94 13.57 -13.83
CA GLY A 40 3.93 14.78 -14.61
C GLY A 40 4.80 14.70 -15.86
N GLU A 41 4.53 15.60 -16.80
CA GLU A 41 5.42 15.93 -17.93
C GLU A 41 6.47 16.96 -17.45
N ASP A 42 7.16 16.65 -16.35
CA ASP A 42 8.13 17.49 -15.68
C ASP A 42 9.43 16.73 -15.36
N GLU A 43 10.48 17.47 -14.96
CA GLU A 43 11.78 16.88 -14.63
C GLU A 43 11.67 15.82 -13.52
N LEU A 44 10.76 16.02 -12.54
CA LEU A 44 10.55 15.07 -11.45
C LEU A 44 9.88 13.78 -11.95
N GLY A 45 9.00 13.88 -12.95
CA GLY A 45 8.41 12.73 -13.64
C GLY A 45 9.46 11.94 -14.44
N ASP A 46 10.39 12.63 -15.11
CA ASP A 46 11.50 11.99 -15.83
C ASP A 46 12.45 11.25 -14.87
N GLU A 47 12.74 11.87 -13.72
CA GLU A 47 13.53 11.24 -12.67
C GLU A 47 12.80 10.04 -12.05
N THR A 48 11.48 10.16 -11.78
CA THR A 48 10.65 9.04 -11.32
C THR A 48 10.75 7.86 -12.27
N PHE A 49 10.59 8.12 -13.57
CA PHE A 49 10.66 7.07 -14.59
C PHE A 49 12.04 6.42 -14.63
N THR A 50 13.10 7.20 -14.48
CA THR A 50 14.49 6.72 -14.47
C THR A 50 14.74 5.80 -13.25
N VAL A 51 14.40 6.26 -12.06
CA VAL A 51 14.57 5.48 -10.81
C VAL A 51 13.77 4.19 -10.85
N LEU A 52 12.51 4.23 -11.28
CA LEU A 52 11.68 3.02 -11.36
C LEU A 52 12.17 2.04 -12.43
N LYS A 53 12.71 2.53 -13.53
CA LYS A 53 13.32 1.68 -14.56
C LYS A 53 14.51 0.89 -14.02
N GLU A 54 15.32 1.47 -13.15
CA GLU A 54 16.46 0.81 -12.51
C GLU A 54 16.02 -0.35 -11.59
N THR A 55 14.81 -0.30 -11.03
CA THR A 55 14.23 -1.40 -10.26
C THR A 55 13.79 -2.57 -11.13
N GLY A 56 13.74 -2.38 -12.45
CA GLY A 56 13.28 -3.36 -13.43
C GLY A 56 11.77 -3.59 -13.42
N LEU A 57 10.97 -2.72 -12.80
CA LEU A 57 9.51 -2.73 -12.91
C LEU A 57 9.09 -2.46 -14.36
N ASP A 58 7.98 -3.06 -14.79
CA ASP A 58 7.34 -2.69 -16.06
C ASP A 58 6.57 -1.38 -15.88
N LEU A 59 7.00 -0.34 -16.57
CA LEU A 59 6.45 1.01 -16.46
C LEU A 59 5.38 1.33 -17.53
N GLY A 60 4.95 0.34 -18.30
CA GLY A 60 4.01 0.51 -19.41
C GLY A 60 2.61 1.01 -18.99
N TYR A 61 2.33 1.01 -17.68
CA TYR A 61 1.04 1.43 -17.12
C TYR A 61 1.15 2.70 -16.26
N ILE A 62 2.27 3.40 -16.34
CA ILE A 62 2.45 4.74 -15.77
C ILE A 62 2.09 5.76 -16.83
N SER A 63 0.99 6.48 -16.64
CA SER A 63 0.58 7.56 -17.54
C SER A 63 1.33 8.86 -17.23
N ARG A 64 1.39 9.76 -18.24
CA ARG A 64 1.90 11.12 -18.06
C ARG A 64 0.82 12.14 -18.36
N ASN A 65 0.82 13.25 -17.63
CA ASN A 65 -0.08 14.37 -17.87
C ASN A 65 0.54 15.70 -17.47
N ILE A 66 -0.17 16.80 -17.74
CA ILE A 66 0.29 18.17 -17.52
C ILE A 66 0.37 18.62 -16.06
N LEU A 67 -0.23 17.84 -15.13
CA LEU A 67 -0.14 18.16 -13.71
C LEU A 67 1.25 17.78 -13.19
N PRO A 68 1.74 18.47 -12.14
CA PRO A 68 3.08 18.17 -11.61
C PRO A 68 3.14 16.77 -11.01
N THR A 69 4.33 16.18 -11.03
CA THR A 69 4.59 14.91 -10.34
C THR A 69 4.35 15.04 -8.83
N GLY A 70 3.76 14.01 -8.23
CA GLY A 70 3.40 14.00 -6.82
C GLY A 70 4.60 14.18 -5.88
N LYS A 71 4.44 15.01 -4.87
CA LYS A 71 5.45 15.23 -3.84
C LYS A 71 4.83 15.49 -2.48
N VAL A 72 5.59 15.15 -1.45
CA VAL A 72 5.33 15.47 -0.06
C VAL A 72 6.45 16.41 0.40
N LEU A 73 6.10 17.60 0.87
CA LEU A 73 7.04 18.53 1.43
C LEU A 73 7.22 18.20 2.91
N VAL A 74 8.44 17.90 3.31
CA VAL A 74 8.79 17.62 4.69
C VAL A 74 9.51 18.83 5.28
N SER A 75 8.89 19.45 6.26
CA SER A 75 9.46 20.56 7.02
C SER A 75 9.56 20.19 8.50
N LEU A 76 10.42 20.88 9.26
CA LEU A 76 10.47 20.73 10.70
C LEU A 76 9.71 21.90 11.34
N ASN A 77 8.88 21.61 12.33
CA ASN A 77 8.28 22.66 13.13
C ASN A 77 9.32 23.24 14.12
N GLU A 78 8.93 24.25 14.90
CA GLU A 78 9.80 24.92 15.90
C GLU A 78 10.38 23.95 16.95
N ALA A 79 9.73 22.83 17.20
CA ALA A 79 10.18 21.78 18.11
C ALA A 79 11.04 20.68 17.42
N GLY A 80 11.36 20.85 16.12
CA GLY A 80 12.13 19.87 15.34
C GLY A 80 11.31 18.63 14.93
N VAL A 81 9.99 18.66 15.07
CA VAL A 81 9.12 17.54 14.66
C VAL A 81 8.78 17.67 13.18
N PRO A 82 8.94 16.59 12.38
CA PRO A 82 8.58 16.59 10.97
C PRO A 82 7.09 16.89 10.74
N GLN A 83 6.82 17.80 9.82
CA GLN A 83 5.50 18.07 9.27
C GLN A 83 5.50 17.69 7.80
N TYR A 84 4.47 16.97 7.39
CA TYR A 84 4.30 16.47 6.04
C TYR A 84 3.18 17.24 5.36
N ASP A 85 3.44 17.81 4.20
CA ASP A 85 2.44 18.45 3.36
C ASP A 85 2.35 17.69 2.03
N ILE A 86 1.27 16.95 1.85
CA ILE A 86 1.01 16.18 0.64
C ILE A 86 0.39 17.10 -0.41
N VAL A 87 1.18 17.50 -1.38
CA VAL A 87 0.76 18.46 -2.41
C VAL A 87 -0.44 17.92 -3.19
N GLU A 88 -1.46 18.75 -3.33
CA GLU A 88 -2.67 18.46 -4.10
C GLU A 88 -2.54 18.92 -5.57
N ASN A 89 -3.48 18.48 -6.42
CA ASN A 89 -3.51 18.77 -7.85
C ASN A 89 -2.23 18.32 -8.57
N VAL A 90 -1.84 17.09 -8.32
CA VAL A 90 -0.67 16.41 -8.92
C VAL A 90 -1.12 15.33 -9.90
N ALA A 91 -0.18 14.79 -10.67
CA ALA A 91 -0.47 13.87 -11.77
C ALA A 91 -1.32 12.66 -11.37
N TRP A 92 -1.03 12.02 -10.24
CA TRP A 92 -1.80 10.86 -9.78
C TRP A 92 -3.21 11.20 -9.25
N ASP A 93 -3.58 12.48 -9.12
CA ASP A 93 -4.98 12.87 -8.92
C ASP A 93 -5.84 12.69 -10.18
N THR A 94 -5.21 12.25 -11.29
CA THR A 94 -5.88 11.98 -12.56
C THR A 94 -5.43 10.65 -13.20
N ILE A 95 -5.35 9.60 -12.38
CA ILE A 95 -5.09 8.23 -12.86
C ILE A 95 -6.15 7.85 -13.91
N GLU A 96 -5.71 7.20 -14.99
CA GLU A 96 -6.58 6.84 -16.10
C GLU A 96 -6.92 5.34 -16.10
N CYS A 97 -8.19 5.06 -16.43
CA CYS A 97 -8.66 3.73 -16.71
C CYS A 97 -8.64 3.49 -18.23
N SER A 98 -7.47 3.11 -18.76
CA SER A 98 -7.29 2.82 -20.19
C SER A 98 -7.69 1.39 -20.55
N PRO A 99 -7.92 1.06 -21.84
CA PRO A 99 -8.13 -0.32 -22.28
C PRO A 99 -6.96 -1.25 -21.88
N ALA A 100 -5.72 -0.74 -21.87
CA ALA A 100 -4.55 -1.51 -21.48
C ALA A 100 -4.55 -1.82 -19.97
N THR A 101 -4.84 -0.84 -19.10
CA THR A 101 -4.95 -1.06 -17.66
C THR A 101 -6.14 -1.95 -17.31
N MET A 102 -7.27 -1.83 -18.03
CA MET A 102 -8.43 -2.72 -17.87
C MET A 102 -8.08 -4.18 -18.18
N LYS A 103 -7.33 -4.40 -19.27
CA LYS A 103 -6.85 -5.74 -19.62
C LYS A 103 -5.89 -6.28 -18.57
N LEU A 104 -4.92 -5.46 -18.13
CA LEU A 104 -3.95 -5.84 -17.09
C LEU A 104 -4.66 -6.35 -15.83
N VAL A 105 -5.59 -5.56 -15.28
CA VAL A 105 -6.26 -5.93 -14.03
C VAL A 105 -7.22 -7.12 -14.22
N GLY A 106 -7.76 -7.31 -15.42
CA GLY A 106 -8.59 -8.47 -15.78
C GLY A 106 -7.81 -9.79 -15.81
N ASP A 107 -6.49 -9.73 -15.96
CA ASP A 107 -5.59 -10.90 -15.98
C ASP A 107 -4.79 -11.01 -14.66
N ALA A 108 -4.99 -10.11 -13.68
CA ALA A 108 -4.17 -10.04 -12.47
C ALA A 108 -4.58 -11.06 -11.40
N ASP A 109 -3.61 -11.71 -10.76
CA ASP A 109 -3.83 -12.59 -9.60
C ASP A 109 -4.03 -11.80 -8.30
N ALA A 110 -3.52 -10.58 -8.23
CA ALA A 110 -3.75 -9.65 -7.12
C ALA A 110 -3.73 -8.18 -7.57
N VAL A 111 -4.49 -7.35 -6.87
CA VAL A 111 -4.42 -5.90 -6.96
C VAL A 111 -4.32 -5.31 -5.57
N CYS A 112 -3.50 -4.26 -5.41
CA CYS A 112 -3.39 -3.51 -4.16
C CYS A 112 -3.66 -2.02 -4.43
N TRP A 113 -4.45 -1.38 -3.55
CA TRP A 113 -4.71 0.06 -3.60
C TRP A 113 -4.89 0.62 -2.19
N GLY A 114 -4.78 1.94 -2.05
CA GLY A 114 -4.94 2.65 -0.79
C GLY A 114 -6.04 3.72 -0.83
N SER A 115 -6.17 4.47 0.26
CA SER A 115 -7.12 5.58 0.37
C SER A 115 -6.62 6.85 -0.31
N LEU A 116 -5.31 7.16 -0.22
CA LEU A 116 -4.76 8.47 -0.59
C LEU A 116 -5.01 8.86 -2.04
N ALA A 117 -4.77 7.95 -2.99
CA ALA A 117 -4.99 8.24 -4.41
C ALA A 117 -6.47 8.40 -4.78
N GLN A 118 -7.38 8.05 -3.88
CA GLN A 118 -8.82 8.23 -4.04
C GLN A 118 -9.32 9.60 -3.56
N ARG A 119 -8.44 10.49 -3.09
CA ARG A 119 -8.80 11.85 -2.66
C ARG A 119 -9.39 12.70 -3.80
N SER A 120 -8.97 12.44 -5.02
CA SER A 120 -9.53 13.02 -6.24
C SER A 120 -10.65 12.14 -6.78
N GLU A 121 -11.81 12.73 -7.09
CA GLU A 121 -12.96 12.02 -7.68
C GLU A 121 -12.58 11.32 -8.99
N LYS A 122 -11.72 11.94 -9.81
CA LYS A 122 -11.28 11.40 -11.10
C LYS A 122 -10.47 10.11 -10.91
N SER A 123 -9.48 10.13 -10.03
CA SER A 123 -8.68 8.94 -9.72
C SER A 123 -9.50 7.88 -8.99
N ARG A 124 -10.37 8.30 -8.05
CA ARG A 124 -11.27 7.37 -7.35
C ARG A 124 -12.14 6.60 -8.34
N ALA A 125 -12.81 7.29 -9.25
CA ALA A 125 -13.65 6.65 -10.27
C ALA A 125 -12.85 5.67 -11.15
N ALA A 126 -11.64 6.03 -11.55
CA ALA A 126 -10.77 5.16 -12.34
C ALA A 126 -10.32 3.92 -11.53
N ILE A 127 -9.86 4.12 -10.29
CA ILE A 127 -9.42 3.04 -9.38
C ILE A 127 -10.56 2.04 -9.15
N LEU A 128 -11.74 2.51 -8.78
CA LEU A 128 -12.88 1.65 -8.50
C LEU A 128 -13.30 0.86 -9.74
N ARG A 129 -13.30 1.50 -10.91
CA ARG A 129 -13.59 0.82 -12.18
C ARG A 129 -12.53 -0.25 -12.52
N LEU A 130 -11.27 0.00 -12.26
CA LEU A 130 -10.20 -0.99 -12.45
C LEU A 130 -10.39 -2.18 -11.49
N ILE A 131 -10.70 -1.93 -10.21
CA ILE A 131 -10.94 -2.98 -9.23
C ILE A 131 -12.15 -3.83 -9.57
N ASP A 132 -13.21 -3.25 -10.16
CA ASP A 132 -14.39 -3.98 -10.63
C ASP A 132 -14.09 -4.96 -11.78
N ALA A 133 -13.01 -4.72 -12.52
CA ALA A 133 -12.57 -5.61 -13.59
C ALA A 133 -11.64 -6.74 -13.12
N VAL A 134 -11.18 -6.71 -11.88
CA VAL A 134 -10.32 -7.75 -11.29
C VAL A 134 -11.15 -9.01 -11.05
N PRO A 135 -10.68 -10.22 -11.42
CA PRO A 135 -11.42 -11.47 -11.19
C PRO A 135 -11.75 -11.69 -9.70
N ASP A 136 -12.89 -12.30 -9.41
CA ASP A 136 -13.30 -12.57 -8.02
C ASP A 136 -12.42 -13.62 -7.34
N THR A 137 -11.67 -14.41 -8.12
CA THR A 137 -10.69 -15.37 -7.61
C THR A 137 -9.40 -14.71 -7.14
N SER A 138 -9.13 -13.48 -7.55
CA SER A 138 -7.90 -12.74 -7.25
C SER A 138 -7.92 -12.11 -5.86
N LEU A 139 -6.74 -11.79 -5.34
CA LEU A 139 -6.62 -11.04 -4.10
C LEU A 139 -6.83 -9.54 -4.37
N LYS A 140 -7.89 -8.99 -3.79
CA LYS A 140 -8.24 -7.56 -3.85
C LYS A 140 -7.84 -6.93 -2.51
N VAL A 141 -6.64 -6.34 -2.47
CA VAL A 141 -6.00 -5.87 -1.23
C VAL A 141 -6.23 -4.38 -1.05
N PHE A 142 -7.03 -4.01 -0.07
CA PHE A 142 -7.16 -2.64 0.37
C PHE A 142 -6.20 -2.39 1.55
N ASP A 143 -5.07 -1.72 1.30
CA ASP A 143 -4.22 -1.15 2.34
C ASP A 143 -4.76 0.23 2.67
N ILE A 144 -5.46 0.37 3.80
CA ILE A 144 -6.21 1.59 4.10
C ILE A 144 -5.31 2.83 4.11
N ASN A 145 -4.13 2.73 4.68
CA ASN A 145 -3.02 3.69 4.61
C ASN A 145 -3.46 5.16 4.72
N ILE A 146 -4.16 5.48 5.81
CA ILE A 146 -4.72 6.81 6.06
C ILE A 146 -3.63 7.88 6.10
N ARG A 147 -3.86 8.95 5.36
CA ARG A 147 -2.98 10.12 5.33
C ARG A 147 -3.77 11.40 5.55
N GLN A 148 -3.43 12.13 6.61
CA GLN A 148 -4.05 13.43 6.94
C GLN A 148 -5.59 13.35 6.93
N HIS A 149 -6.24 14.24 6.17
CA HIS A 149 -7.69 14.32 6.01
C HIS A 149 -8.19 13.72 4.67
N PHE A 150 -7.30 13.08 3.90
CA PHE A 150 -7.60 12.56 2.56
C PHE A 150 -8.36 11.23 2.60
N TYR A 151 -9.43 11.17 3.38
CA TYR A 151 -10.34 10.04 3.46
C TYR A 151 -11.77 10.50 3.78
N SER A 152 -12.72 9.65 3.52
CA SER A 152 -14.11 9.80 3.98
C SER A 152 -14.69 8.42 4.33
N THR A 153 -15.76 8.40 5.11
CA THR A 153 -16.46 7.16 5.43
C THR A 153 -16.90 6.44 4.15
N ASP A 154 -17.47 7.17 3.18
CA ASP A 154 -17.94 6.59 1.92
C ASP A 154 -16.80 5.97 1.10
N LEU A 155 -15.64 6.64 1.02
CA LEU A 155 -14.45 6.11 0.34
C LEU A 155 -14.01 4.79 0.98
N ILE A 156 -13.93 4.76 2.31
CA ILE A 156 -13.50 3.58 3.05
C ILE A 156 -14.50 2.45 2.88
N VAL A 157 -15.80 2.70 3.04
CA VAL A 157 -16.87 1.69 2.89
C VAL A 157 -16.87 1.11 1.47
N GLU A 158 -16.80 1.97 0.45
CA GLU A 158 -16.79 1.52 -0.94
C GLU A 158 -15.56 0.68 -1.27
N SER A 159 -14.37 1.05 -0.75
CA SER A 159 -13.15 0.26 -0.91
C SER A 159 -13.25 -1.09 -0.17
N LEU A 160 -13.78 -1.11 1.05
CA LEU A 160 -14.00 -2.35 1.82
C LEU A 160 -15.00 -3.29 1.13
N GLN A 161 -16.04 -2.76 0.48
CA GLN A 161 -17.03 -3.57 -0.28
C GLN A 161 -16.42 -4.27 -1.50
N LYS A 162 -15.29 -3.76 -2.01
CA LYS A 162 -14.60 -4.32 -3.18
C LYS A 162 -13.40 -5.19 -2.79
N ALA A 163 -12.89 -5.03 -1.58
CA ALA A 163 -11.75 -5.77 -1.07
C ALA A 163 -12.13 -7.19 -0.58
N ASN A 164 -11.20 -8.12 -0.67
CA ASN A 164 -11.26 -9.38 0.07
C ASN A 164 -10.06 -9.55 1.03
N VAL A 165 -9.10 -8.63 1.00
CA VAL A 165 -8.02 -8.51 1.98
C VAL A 165 -7.96 -7.06 2.44
N LEU A 166 -8.02 -6.84 3.75
CA LEU A 166 -7.80 -5.54 4.38
C LEU A 166 -6.46 -5.55 5.11
N LYS A 167 -5.64 -4.56 4.88
CA LYS A 167 -4.48 -4.28 5.72
C LYS A 167 -4.69 -2.96 6.46
N LEU A 168 -4.41 -2.98 7.75
CA LEU A 168 -4.47 -1.81 8.64
C LEU A 168 -3.45 -1.92 9.77
N ASN A 169 -3.18 -0.80 10.41
CA ASN A 169 -2.29 -0.70 11.57
C ASN A 169 -3.03 -0.30 12.85
N GLU A 170 -2.28 -0.17 13.96
CA GLU A 170 -2.81 0.16 15.29
C GLU A 170 -3.46 1.55 15.38
N ASP A 171 -3.09 2.50 14.53
CA ASP A 171 -3.67 3.85 14.49
C ASP A 171 -4.94 3.88 13.65
N GLU A 172 -5.03 3.03 12.64
CA GLU A 172 -6.14 2.97 11.67
C GLU A 172 -7.35 2.21 12.22
N LEU A 173 -7.14 1.18 13.04
CA LEU A 173 -8.25 0.40 13.59
C LEU A 173 -9.19 1.24 14.50
N PRO A 174 -8.71 2.06 15.44
CA PRO A 174 -9.58 2.96 16.20
C PRO A 174 -10.37 3.93 15.33
N LEU A 175 -9.78 4.40 14.24
CA LEU A 175 -10.49 5.24 13.26
C LEU A 175 -11.65 4.48 12.61
N LEU A 176 -11.41 3.25 12.14
CA LEU A 176 -12.47 2.41 11.57
C LEU A 176 -13.58 2.09 12.58
N ILE A 177 -13.23 1.81 13.82
CA ILE A 177 -14.18 1.59 14.92
C ILE A 177 -15.12 2.80 15.03
N SER A 178 -14.57 4.01 15.03
CA SER A 178 -15.34 5.25 15.10
C SER A 178 -16.20 5.48 13.86
N LEU A 179 -15.62 5.36 12.67
CA LEU A 179 -16.31 5.65 11.40
C LEU A 179 -17.45 4.66 11.10
N LEU A 180 -17.27 3.40 11.46
CA LEU A 180 -18.19 2.31 11.11
C LEU A 180 -19.06 1.85 12.30
N SER A 181 -18.91 2.48 13.46
CA SER A 181 -19.60 2.14 14.71
C SER A 181 -19.43 0.66 15.10
N LEU A 182 -18.18 0.19 15.06
CA LEU A 182 -17.80 -1.18 15.43
C LEU A 182 -17.63 -1.31 16.95
N SER A 183 -17.46 -2.54 17.44
CA SER A 183 -17.06 -2.81 18.81
C SER A 183 -15.76 -2.08 19.17
N THR A 184 -15.64 -1.63 20.41
CA THR A 184 -14.42 -1.02 20.95
C THR A 184 -13.35 -2.04 21.32
N ASP A 185 -13.70 -3.32 21.38
CA ASP A 185 -12.74 -4.42 21.45
C ASP A 185 -12.15 -4.69 20.08
N PHE A 186 -10.83 -4.70 19.97
CA PHE A 186 -10.14 -4.80 18.68
C PHE A 186 -10.37 -6.14 17.98
N VAL A 187 -10.47 -7.24 18.74
CA VAL A 187 -10.69 -8.56 18.15
C VAL A 187 -12.12 -8.66 17.63
N GLU A 188 -13.10 -8.16 18.40
CA GLU A 188 -14.49 -8.09 17.94
C GLU A 188 -14.65 -7.16 16.74
N ALA A 189 -14.01 -5.97 16.74
CA ALA A 189 -14.06 -5.04 15.62
C ALA A 189 -13.51 -5.66 14.33
N ILE A 190 -12.41 -6.41 14.41
CA ILE A 190 -11.84 -7.13 13.25
C ILE A 190 -12.81 -8.22 12.78
N ALA A 191 -13.44 -8.96 13.70
CA ALA A 191 -14.44 -9.98 13.35
C ALA A 191 -15.67 -9.35 12.67
N GLU A 192 -16.15 -8.20 13.15
CA GLU A 192 -17.22 -7.43 12.51
C GLU A 192 -16.84 -6.94 11.10
N LEU A 193 -15.62 -6.45 10.90
CA LEU A 193 -15.12 -6.06 9.58
C LEU A 193 -15.12 -7.24 8.61
N ILE A 194 -14.61 -8.41 9.05
CA ILE A 194 -14.60 -9.63 8.27
C ILE A 194 -16.02 -10.04 7.87
N ALA A 195 -16.93 -10.08 8.83
CA ALA A 195 -18.30 -10.49 8.58
C ALA A 195 -19.07 -9.50 7.69
N ARG A 196 -18.92 -8.19 7.97
CA ARG A 196 -19.67 -7.13 7.25
C ARG A 196 -19.24 -6.98 5.80
N PHE A 197 -17.94 -7.18 5.50
CA PHE A 197 -17.39 -6.96 4.16
C PHE A 197 -16.94 -8.27 3.48
N SER A 198 -17.19 -9.43 4.07
CA SER A 198 -16.83 -10.75 3.54
C SER A 198 -15.33 -10.86 3.25
N LEU A 199 -14.48 -10.31 4.12
CA LEU A 199 -13.04 -10.32 3.95
C LEU A 199 -12.50 -11.74 4.14
N LYS A 200 -11.59 -12.14 3.26
CA LYS A 200 -10.84 -13.40 3.37
C LYS A 200 -9.77 -13.29 4.44
N TYR A 201 -9.07 -12.15 4.48
CA TYR A 201 -8.03 -11.86 5.47
C TYR A 201 -8.10 -10.42 5.94
N VAL A 202 -7.79 -10.21 7.23
CA VAL A 202 -7.39 -8.93 7.77
C VAL A 202 -5.95 -9.06 8.27
N ILE A 203 -5.07 -8.20 7.75
CA ILE A 203 -3.68 -8.05 8.18
C ILE A 203 -3.64 -6.87 9.15
N PHE A 204 -3.38 -7.15 10.43
CA PHE A 204 -3.30 -6.13 11.47
C PHE A 204 -1.88 -6.02 11.99
N THR A 205 -1.24 -4.87 11.76
CA THR A 205 0.13 -4.59 12.21
C THR A 205 0.11 -3.63 13.40
N GLN A 206 0.94 -3.90 14.41
CA GLN A 206 1.08 -3.12 15.64
C GLN A 206 2.55 -2.70 15.84
N GLY A 207 3.11 -2.07 14.81
CA GLY A 207 4.45 -1.50 14.80
C GLY A 207 5.53 -2.41 15.39
N ALA A 208 6.15 -1.95 16.47
CA ALA A 208 7.23 -2.67 17.14
C ALA A 208 6.75 -3.81 18.06
N VAL A 209 5.44 -4.04 18.17
CA VAL A 209 4.88 -5.02 19.13
C VAL A 209 4.67 -6.36 18.45
N ARG A 210 3.75 -6.44 17.50
CA ARG A 210 3.38 -7.69 16.82
C ARG A 210 2.60 -7.41 15.55
N SER A 211 2.32 -8.47 14.80
CA SER A 211 1.32 -8.49 13.75
C SER A 211 0.42 -9.71 13.86
N GLY A 212 -0.81 -9.59 13.37
CA GLY A 212 -1.81 -10.65 13.36
C GLY A 212 -2.46 -10.79 11.99
N ILE A 213 -2.76 -12.03 11.60
CA ILE A 213 -3.59 -12.35 10.45
C ILE A 213 -4.87 -12.96 10.96
N TYR A 214 -6.00 -12.42 10.52
CA TYR A 214 -7.34 -12.82 10.92
C TYR A 214 -8.13 -13.28 9.71
N ASP A 215 -9.00 -14.27 9.93
CA ASP A 215 -10.05 -14.69 9.00
C ASP A 215 -11.39 -14.88 9.74
N VAL A 216 -12.37 -15.49 9.10
CA VAL A 216 -13.69 -15.74 9.70
C VAL A 216 -13.63 -16.60 10.97
N SER A 217 -12.56 -17.35 11.21
CA SER A 217 -12.37 -18.16 12.41
C SER A 217 -11.66 -17.42 13.57
N GLY A 218 -11.22 -16.20 13.35
CA GLY A 218 -10.51 -15.36 14.30
C GLY A 218 -9.05 -15.13 13.94
N GLU A 219 -8.17 -14.93 14.94
CA GLU A 219 -6.74 -14.78 14.72
C GLU A 219 -6.08 -16.12 14.38
N ILE A 220 -5.68 -16.28 13.12
CA ILE A 220 -5.10 -17.54 12.61
C ILE A 220 -3.57 -17.55 12.58
N SER A 221 -2.93 -16.40 12.76
CA SER A 221 -1.47 -16.27 12.90
C SER A 221 -1.12 -15.01 13.68
N SER A 222 -0.21 -15.14 14.65
CA SER A 222 0.29 -14.05 15.48
C SER A 222 1.80 -14.17 15.62
N ILE A 223 2.53 -13.08 15.33
CA ILE A 223 4.00 -13.04 15.37
C ILE A 223 4.45 -11.74 16.01
N ASP A 224 5.32 -11.84 17.02
CA ASP A 224 5.96 -10.68 17.63
C ASP A 224 6.94 -10.04 16.65
N THR A 225 7.01 -8.70 16.65
CA THR A 225 7.92 -7.97 15.79
C THR A 225 9.38 -8.20 16.24
N PRO A 226 10.27 -8.67 15.35
CA PRO A 226 11.68 -8.82 15.68
C PRO A 226 12.32 -7.48 16.03
N LYS A 227 13.18 -7.49 17.05
CA LYS A 227 13.97 -6.32 17.41
C LYS A 227 15.12 -6.14 16.43
N VAL A 228 15.14 -5.02 15.74
CA VAL A 228 16.18 -4.63 14.78
C VAL A 228 16.66 -3.22 15.09
N GLU A 229 17.85 -2.87 14.60
CA GLU A 229 18.32 -1.48 14.60
C GLU A 229 17.59 -0.73 13.50
N VAL A 230 16.63 0.13 13.89
CA VAL A 230 15.78 0.86 12.95
C VAL A 230 16.52 2.05 12.36
N ALA A 231 16.67 2.04 11.04
CA ALA A 231 17.19 3.18 10.26
C ALA A 231 16.04 4.04 9.70
N ASP A 232 14.94 3.42 9.26
CA ASP A 232 13.75 4.06 8.70
C ASP A 232 12.59 3.08 8.77
N THR A 233 11.35 3.56 8.87
CA THR A 233 10.15 2.70 8.87
C THR A 233 9.34 2.82 7.58
N VAL A 234 9.77 3.65 6.64
CA VAL A 234 9.11 3.86 5.36
C VAL A 234 9.13 2.56 4.53
N GLY A 235 7.96 2.17 4.02
CA GLY A 235 7.81 0.95 3.23
C GLY A 235 7.70 -0.35 4.03
N ALA A 236 7.81 -0.32 5.37
CA ALA A 236 7.69 -1.53 6.19
C ALA A 236 6.32 -2.21 6.04
N GLY A 237 5.23 -1.44 6.06
CA GLY A 237 3.87 -1.94 5.82
C GLY A 237 3.69 -2.47 4.40
N ASP A 238 4.21 -1.74 3.42
CA ASP A 238 4.10 -2.10 2.01
C ASP A 238 4.86 -3.40 1.69
N SER A 239 6.08 -3.53 2.24
CA SER A 239 6.90 -4.74 2.12
C SER A 239 6.25 -5.95 2.80
N PHE A 240 5.64 -5.74 3.97
CA PHE A 240 4.87 -6.76 4.67
C PHE A 240 3.72 -7.26 3.79
N THR A 241 2.89 -6.32 3.32
CA THR A 241 1.69 -6.63 2.53
C THR A 241 2.07 -7.33 1.22
N ALA A 242 3.07 -6.82 0.49
CA ALA A 242 3.56 -7.44 -0.74
C ALA A 242 4.09 -8.87 -0.50
N THR A 243 4.87 -9.06 0.56
CA THR A 243 5.43 -10.37 0.89
C THR A 243 4.35 -11.38 1.26
N PHE A 244 3.38 -10.99 2.07
CA PHE A 244 2.26 -11.83 2.43
C PHE A 244 1.49 -12.27 1.18
N VAL A 245 1.10 -11.31 0.34
CA VAL A 245 0.32 -11.56 -0.89
C VAL A 245 1.06 -12.50 -1.84
N VAL A 246 2.33 -12.22 -2.14
CA VAL A 246 3.12 -13.04 -3.07
C VAL A 246 3.25 -14.48 -2.58
N ASN A 247 3.46 -14.70 -1.27
CA ASN A 247 3.58 -16.06 -0.73
C ASN A 247 2.23 -16.80 -0.73
N ILE A 248 1.12 -16.13 -0.43
CA ILE A 248 -0.23 -16.71 -0.57
C ILE A 248 -0.50 -17.13 -2.01
N LEU A 249 -0.17 -16.30 -3.00
CA LEU A 249 -0.35 -16.64 -4.42
C LEU A 249 0.50 -17.83 -4.86
N ARG A 250 1.66 -18.03 -4.22
CA ARG A 250 2.52 -19.22 -4.44
C ARG A 250 2.05 -20.49 -3.74
N GLY A 251 0.94 -20.41 -2.99
CA GLY A 251 0.37 -21.54 -2.28
C GLY A 251 1.02 -21.83 -0.92
N ALA A 252 1.83 -20.92 -0.39
CA ALA A 252 2.33 -21.05 0.97
C ALA A 252 1.19 -20.92 1.99
N SER A 253 1.35 -21.58 3.13
CA SER A 253 0.40 -21.43 4.24
C SER A 253 0.37 -19.99 4.77
N VAL A 254 -0.73 -19.59 5.44
CA VAL A 254 -0.84 -18.27 6.08
C VAL A 254 0.31 -18.05 7.08
N ALA A 255 0.64 -19.08 7.88
CA ALA A 255 1.70 -18.97 8.88
C ALA A 255 3.09 -18.75 8.25
N GLU A 256 3.40 -19.43 7.14
CA GLU A 256 4.66 -19.22 6.39
C GLU A 256 4.70 -17.85 5.73
N SER A 257 3.60 -17.45 5.07
CA SER A 257 3.46 -16.14 4.41
C SER A 257 3.62 -15.00 5.43
N HIS A 258 2.99 -15.14 6.60
CA HIS A 258 3.08 -14.17 7.68
C HIS A 258 4.52 -14.06 8.23
N ARG A 259 5.16 -15.19 8.52
CA ARG A 259 6.56 -15.20 9.02
C ARG A 259 7.50 -14.50 8.04
N LYS A 260 7.38 -14.81 6.75
CA LYS A 260 8.20 -14.18 5.71
C LYS A 260 7.91 -12.69 5.59
N ALA A 261 6.63 -12.28 5.70
CA ALA A 261 6.23 -10.87 5.71
C ALA A 261 6.87 -10.09 6.88
N VAL A 262 6.85 -10.67 8.09
CA VAL A 262 7.51 -10.08 9.26
C VAL A 262 9.02 -9.96 9.05
N ASP A 263 9.67 -11.01 8.51
CA ASP A 263 11.11 -11.01 8.27
C ASP A 263 11.55 -9.98 7.23
N VAL A 264 10.78 -9.80 6.15
CA VAL A 264 11.06 -8.80 5.10
C VAL A 264 10.79 -7.39 5.62
N SER A 265 9.68 -7.17 6.32
CA SER A 265 9.35 -5.88 6.93
C SER A 265 10.40 -5.44 7.94
N ALA A 266 10.86 -6.36 8.81
CA ALA A 266 11.93 -6.07 9.76
C ALA A 266 13.24 -5.71 9.05
N TYR A 267 13.61 -6.40 7.96
CA TYR A 267 14.76 -6.02 7.14
C TYR A 267 14.58 -4.63 6.54
N THR A 268 13.40 -4.33 5.98
CA THR A 268 13.09 -3.01 5.41
C THR A 268 13.34 -1.90 6.43
N CYS A 269 12.94 -2.10 7.68
CA CYS A 269 13.20 -1.14 8.76
C CYS A 269 14.70 -0.88 9.03
N THR A 270 15.61 -1.77 8.65
CA THR A 270 17.06 -1.55 8.78
C THR A 270 17.67 -0.72 7.65
N GLN A 271 16.89 -0.40 6.63
CA GLN A 271 17.33 0.34 5.45
C GLN A 271 16.81 1.79 5.49
N ARG A 272 17.43 2.68 4.70
CA ARG A 272 16.93 4.06 4.54
C ARG A 272 16.06 4.17 3.29
N GLY A 273 14.81 4.61 3.45
CA GLY A 273 13.80 4.68 2.39
C GLY A 273 13.24 3.31 2.03
N ALA A 274 12.19 3.27 1.23
CA ALA A 274 11.44 2.05 0.93
C ALA A 274 12.08 1.19 -0.17
N ILE A 275 12.66 1.80 -1.19
CA ILE A 275 13.13 1.11 -2.40
C ILE A 275 14.58 0.62 -2.20
N ASN A 276 14.74 -0.52 -1.52
CA ASN A 276 16.03 -1.16 -1.29
C ASN A 276 15.95 -2.64 -1.67
N PRO A 277 16.87 -3.15 -2.52
CA PRO A 277 16.86 -4.55 -2.94
C PRO A 277 16.90 -5.53 -1.76
N LEU A 278 16.12 -6.59 -1.86
CA LEU A 278 16.16 -7.66 -0.87
C LEU A 278 17.40 -8.55 -1.08
N PRO A 279 18.10 -8.93 0.00
CA PRO A 279 19.16 -9.94 -0.10
C PRO A 279 18.53 -11.30 -0.48
N ASP A 280 19.30 -12.17 -1.15
CA ASP A 280 18.80 -13.47 -1.62
C ASP A 280 18.20 -14.33 -0.51
N SER A 281 18.69 -14.18 0.73
CA SER A 281 18.14 -14.88 1.89
C SER A 281 16.72 -14.44 2.29
N LYS A 282 16.21 -13.36 1.72
CA LYS A 282 14.87 -12.79 1.99
C LYS A 282 13.90 -12.94 0.81
N LYS A 283 14.39 -13.36 -0.36
CA LYS A 283 13.60 -13.60 -1.60
C LYS A 283 12.81 -14.91 -1.62
#